data_82594953e47933f3d3fc370f981578dc
#
_entry.id   82594953e47933f3d3fc370f981578dc
#
_cell.length_a   1.000
_cell.length_b   1.000
_cell.length_c   1.000
_cell.angle_alpha   90.00
_cell.angle_beta   90.00
_cell.angle_gamma   90.00
#
_symmetry.space_group_name_H-M   'P 1'
#
loop_
_entity.id
_entity.type
_entity.pdbx_description
1 polymer ?
#
loop_
_entity_poly.entity_id
_entity_poly.type
_entity_poly.pdbx_seq_one_letter_code
_entity_poly.pdbx_strand_id
1 'polypeptide(L)'
;MLKELDAQLAAVPDMTTILIAGNHDYRAAGSPLDRYEFQSDTICLKAGEAERVVLDDLRTCVTGISYDRQEITEGIYDALEPEETAATAGYCQILLAHGGDARHCPLDRERLLASDFDYIALGHIHKPEIIAQDRMAFAGSPEPIDYTDTGERGYIIGETIEEADGWKIHTKWVPVCNRQYVDLIVQMEPDMTNFQLLQLVQDRIGEIGTQHIYRIILEGCHDGVFRPDFNSLMNLYHIYEVVDYTHGVYDLERLAEENADNLLGRYIRNFENQEDELHQRALDYGVRALMRCREWSLENK
;
A
#
# COMPACT_ATOMS: atom_id res chain seq x y z
N MET A 1 -10.48 -16.58 -12.38
CA MET A 1 -9.35 -16.33 -11.45
C MET A 1 -8.63 -17.63 -11.08
N LEU A 2 -9.19 -18.62 -10.26
CA LEU A 2 -8.43 -19.84 -9.88
C LEU A 2 -7.97 -20.67 -11.10
N LYS A 3 -8.83 -20.88 -12.10
CA LYS A 3 -8.44 -21.57 -13.36
C LYS A 3 -7.31 -20.89 -14.12
N GLU A 4 -7.25 -19.58 -14.08
CA GLU A 4 -6.23 -18.78 -14.75
C GLU A 4 -4.91 -18.85 -13.98
N LEU A 5 -4.96 -18.74 -12.64
CA LEU A 5 -3.81 -18.97 -11.77
C LEU A 5 -3.22 -20.37 -12.00
N ASP A 6 -4.06 -21.41 -11.93
CA ASP A 6 -3.66 -22.79 -12.13
C ASP A 6 -3.02 -23.04 -13.50
N ALA A 7 -3.59 -22.43 -14.57
CA ALA A 7 -3.02 -22.53 -15.91
C ALA A 7 -1.62 -21.89 -16.01
N GLN A 8 -1.38 -20.79 -15.29
CA GLN A 8 -0.05 -20.15 -15.24
C GLN A 8 0.94 -20.98 -14.42
N LEU A 9 0.51 -21.53 -13.27
CA LEU A 9 1.35 -22.42 -12.46
C LEU A 9 1.69 -23.71 -13.21
N ALA A 10 0.74 -24.28 -13.96
CA ALA A 10 0.97 -25.46 -14.79
C ALA A 10 1.95 -25.21 -15.97
N ALA A 11 2.17 -23.94 -16.35
CA ALA A 11 3.19 -23.59 -17.34
C ALA A 11 4.62 -23.67 -16.81
N VAL A 12 4.82 -23.87 -15.49
CA VAL A 12 6.11 -24.03 -14.83
C VAL A 12 6.14 -25.39 -14.11
N PRO A 13 6.24 -26.50 -14.82
CA PRO A 13 6.02 -27.85 -14.28
C PRO A 13 7.07 -28.30 -13.25
N ASP A 14 8.24 -27.66 -13.23
CA ASP A 14 9.32 -27.98 -12.27
C ASP A 14 9.18 -27.20 -10.95
N MET A 15 8.07 -26.46 -10.76
CA MET A 15 7.80 -25.66 -9.57
C MET A 15 6.65 -26.25 -8.76
N THR A 16 6.93 -26.71 -7.54
CA THR A 16 5.88 -27.02 -6.57
C THR A 16 5.40 -25.75 -5.87
N THR A 17 4.09 -25.51 -5.87
CA THR A 17 3.48 -24.34 -5.22
C THR A 17 2.76 -24.76 -3.93
N ILE A 18 3.07 -24.11 -2.82
CA ILE A 18 2.36 -24.32 -1.55
C ILE A 18 1.61 -23.04 -1.19
N LEU A 19 0.30 -23.15 -0.98
CA LEU A 19 -0.59 -22.04 -0.70
C LEU A 19 -1.23 -22.17 0.67
N ILE A 20 -1.41 -21.04 1.35
CA ILE A 20 -2.35 -20.88 2.47
C ILE A 20 -3.42 -19.86 2.08
N ALA A 21 -4.67 -20.13 2.50
CA ALA A 21 -5.74 -19.17 2.38
C ALA A 21 -5.64 -18.11 3.48
N GLY A 22 -5.88 -16.85 3.12
CA GLY A 22 -5.93 -15.74 4.05
C GLY A 22 -7.37 -15.31 4.41
N ASN A 23 -7.50 -14.09 4.95
CA ASN A 23 -8.76 -13.53 5.41
C ASN A 23 -9.76 -13.18 4.29
N HIS A 24 -9.31 -13.01 3.07
CA HIS A 24 -10.19 -12.72 1.91
C HIS A 24 -10.59 -13.95 1.11
N ASP A 25 -9.84 -15.03 1.20
CA ASP A 25 -10.04 -16.26 0.45
C ASP A 25 -10.10 -17.51 1.35
N TYR A 26 -10.51 -17.31 2.61
CA TYR A 26 -10.57 -18.36 3.63
C TYR A 26 -11.33 -19.62 3.16
N ARG A 27 -10.90 -20.78 3.62
CA ARG A 27 -11.41 -22.08 3.22
C ARG A 27 -12.57 -22.54 4.11
N ALA A 28 -13.71 -21.85 4.05
CA ALA A 28 -14.95 -22.41 4.61
C ALA A 28 -15.47 -23.54 3.72
N ALA A 29 -16.21 -24.45 4.31
CA ALA A 29 -16.81 -25.57 3.59
C ALA A 29 -17.57 -25.11 2.34
N GLY A 30 -17.15 -25.59 1.18
CA GLY A 30 -17.73 -25.23 -0.11
C GLY A 30 -17.28 -23.90 -0.69
N SER A 31 -16.27 -23.25 -0.11
CA SER A 31 -15.61 -22.07 -0.72
C SER A 31 -14.96 -22.42 -2.07
N PRO A 32 -14.64 -21.44 -2.91
CA PRO A 32 -13.97 -21.70 -4.19
C PRO A 32 -12.66 -22.49 -4.04
N LEU A 33 -11.81 -22.15 -3.05
CA LEU A 33 -10.54 -22.85 -2.79
C LEU A 33 -10.75 -24.26 -2.23
N ASP A 34 -11.82 -24.48 -1.48
CA ASP A 34 -12.14 -25.79 -0.92
C ASP A 34 -12.60 -26.80 -2.01
N ARG A 35 -13.23 -26.30 -3.07
CA ARG A 35 -13.76 -27.11 -4.18
C ARG A 35 -12.85 -27.24 -5.39
N TYR A 36 -11.81 -26.40 -5.45
CA TYR A 36 -10.96 -26.35 -6.61
C TYR A 36 -9.85 -27.40 -6.55
N GLU A 37 -9.77 -28.21 -7.59
CA GLU A 37 -8.70 -29.20 -7.76
C GLU A 37 -7.68 -28.61 -8.78
N PHE A 38 -6.48 -28.29 -8.28
CA PHE A 38 -5.39 -27.78 -9.11
C PHE A 38 -4.90 -28.87 -10.06
N GLN A 39 -4.61 -28.49 -11.30
CA GLN A 39 -3.97 -29.34 -12.30
C GLN A 39 -2.45 -29.19 -12.30
N SER A 40 -1.96 -28.07 -11.79
CA SER A 40 -0.54 -27.81 -11.53
C SER A 40 -0.09 -28.55 -10.27
N ASP A 41 1.23 -28.62 -10.02
CA ASP A 41 1.79 -29.13 -8.77
C ASP A 41 1.59 -28.09 -7.64
N THR A 42 0.34 -27.95 -7.22
CA THR A 42 -0.08 -26.96 -6.22
C THR A 42 -0.79 -27.63 -5.05
N ILE A 43 -0.26 -27.41 -3.85
CA ILE A 43 -0.79 -27.89 -2.58
C ILE A 43 -1.37 -26.72 -1.80
N CYS A 44 -2.68 -26.72 -1.55
CA CYS A 44 -3.33 -25.73 -0.68
C CYS A 44 -3.54 -26.31 0.71
N LEU A 45 -2.84 -25.77 1.71
CA LEU A 45 -2.85 -26.30 3.07
C LEU A 45 -4.24 -26.21 3.69
N LYS A 46 -4.51 -27.11 4.65
CA LYS A 46 -5.78 -27.23 5.34
C LYS A 46 -6.13 -25.98 6.15
N ALA A 47 -7.42 -25.79 6.35
CA ALA A 47 -7.94 -24.71 7.15
C ALA A 47 -8.15 -25.13 8.61
N GLY A 48 -7.82 -24.22 9.54
CA GLY A 48 -8.08 -24.34 10.96
C GLY A 48 -7.16 -25.29 11.74
N GLU A 49 -6.33 -26.06 11.07
CA GLU A 49 -5.32 -26.93 11.69
C GLU A 49 -3.98 -26.84 10.97
N ALA A 50 -2.89 -27.04 11.70
CA ALA A 50 -1.55 -27.05 11.11
C ALA A 50 -1.41 -28.25 10.17
N GLU A 51 -0.91 -27.99 8.97
CA GLU A 51 -0.56 -29.03 8.01
C GLU A 51 0.89 -28.85 7.59
N ARG A 52 1.56 -29.98 7.39
CA ARG A 52 2.95 -30.03 6.93
C ARG A 52 3.05 -30.75 5.59
N VAL A 53 3.73 -30.13 4.66
CA VAL A 53 4.13 -30.71 3.38
C VAL A 53 5.61 -31.00 3.40
N VAL A 54 5.99 -32.22 3.00
CA VAL A 54 7.38 -32.67 2.90
C VAL A 54 7.77 -32.71 1.43
N LEU A 55 8.83 -31.99 1.09
CA LEU A 55 9.45 -31.94 -0.23
C LEU A 55 10.79 -32.68 -0.15
N ASP A 56 10.75 -34.00 -0.32
CA ASP A 56 11.93 -34.88 -0.13
C ASP A 56 13.07 -34.52 -1.05
N ASP A 57 12.80 -34.21 -2.32
CA ASP A 57 13.82 -33.85 -3.31
C ASP A 57 14.56 -32.54 -2.95
N LEU A 58 13.90 -31.66 -2.19
CA LEU A 58 14.43 -30.38 -1.72
C LEU A 58 14.89 -30.45 -0.26
N ARG A 59 14.69 -31.58 0.42
CA ARG A 59 14.93 -31.75 1.86
C ARG A 59 14.32 -30.61 2.68
N THR A 60 13.07 -30.26 2.39
CA THR A 60 12.38 -29.12 2.97
C THR A 60 11.00 -29.54 3.48
N CYS A 61 10.66 -29.06 4.65
CA CYS A 61 9.31 -29.16 5.23
C CYS A 61 8.67 -27.77 5.26
N VAL A 62 7.46 -27.66 4.77
CA VAL A 62 6.67 -26.43 4.83
C VAL A 62 5.44 -26.65 5.71
N THR A 63 5.34 -25.89 6.79
CA THR A 63 4.23 -25.95 7.75
C THR A 63 3.40 -24.68 7.62
N GLY A 64 2.08 -24.79 7.73
CA GLY A 64 1.19 -23.62 7.71
C GLY A 64 -0.25 -23.96 8.10
N ILE A 65 -1.07 -22.93 8.26
CA ILE A 65 -2.50 -23.04 8.54
C ILE A 65 -3.24 -22.09 7.62
N SER A 66 -4.18 -22.61 6.82
CA SER A 66 -5.11 -21.74 6.09
C SER A 66 -6.21 -21.21 7.00
N TYR A 67 -6.69 -20.01 6.74
CA TYR A 67 -7.86 -19.46 7.42
C TYR A 67 -9.11 -20.29 7.10
N ASP A 68 -9.93 -20.53 8.12
CA ASP A 68 -11.26 -21.16 8.02
C ASP A 68 -12.41 -20.14 8.08
N ARG A 69 -12.11 -18.91 8.48
CA ARG A 69 -13.03 -17.77 8.63
C ARG A 69 -12.31 -16.44 8.36
N GLN A 70 -13.06 -15.38 8.12
CA GLN A 70 -12.53 -14.09 7.74
C GLN A 70 -11.67 -13.43 8.83
N GLU A 71 -12.11 -13.51 10.09
CA GLU A 71 -11.42 -12.90 11.23
C GLU A 71 -10.92 -13.97 12.20
N ILE A 72 -9.65 -13.90 12.55
CA ILE A 72 -9.01 -14.75 13.56
C ILE A 72 -8.29 -13.79 14.53
N THR A 73 -8.77 -13.72 15.77
CA THR A 73 -8.23 -12.80 16.77
C THR A 73 -7.17 -13.43 17.68
N GLU A 74 -6.95 -14.73 17.52
CA GLU A 74 -5.94 -15.51 18.23
C GLU A 74 -4.67 -15.65 17.40
N GLY A 75 -3.50 -15.70 18.05
CA GLY A 75 -2.20 -15.96 17.42
C GLY A 75 -2.02 -17.44 17.13
N ILE A 76 -2.66 -17.97 16.09
CA ILE A 76 -2.68 -19.41 15.78
C ILE A 76 -1.33 -19.98 15.36
N TYR A 77 -0.39 -19.12 14.96
CA TYR A 77 0.96 -19.53 14.54
C TYR A 77 1.99 -19.47 15.68
N ASP A 78 1.74 -18.71 16.74
CA ASP A 78 2.72 -18.39 17.78
C ASP A 78 3.22 -19.60 18.58
N ALA A 79 2.45 -20.68 18.60
CA ALA A 79 2.79 -21.92 19.31
C ALA A 79 3.24 -23.05 18.39
N LEU A 80 3.40 -22.77 17.10
CA LEU A 80 3.86 -23.79 16.15
C LEU A 80 5.37 -23.97 16.29
N GLU A 81 5.78 -25.21 16.27
CA GLU A 81 7.17 -25.64 16.19
C GLU A 81 7.33 -26.65 15.04
N PRO A 82 8.51 -26.73 14.42
CA PRO A 82 8.77 -27.77 13.44
C PRO A 82 8.57 -29.17 14.03
N GLU A 83 7.87 -30.02 13.31
CA GLU A 83 7.72 -31.41 13.70
C GLU A 83 8.73 -32.27 12.93
N GLU A 84 9.82 -32.63 13.57
CA GLU A 84 10.80 -33.54 12.99
C GLU A 84 10.43 -35.00 13.22
N THR A 85 10.54 -35.79 12.19
CA THR A 85 10.47 -37.24 12.26
C THR A 85 11.85 -37.84 11.93
N ALA A 86 12.02 -39.13 12.17
CA ALA A 86 13.28 -39.79 11.77
C ALA A 86 13.57 -39.68 10.26
N ALA A 87 12.55 -39.54 9.43
CA ALA A 87 12.69 -39.41 7.98
C ALA A 87 12.99 -37.95 7.52
N THR A 88 12.61 -36.94 8.32
CA THR A 88 12.77 -35.51 8.00
C THR A 88 13.75 -34.80 8.92
N ALA A 89 14.50 -35.55 9.73
CA ALA A 89 15.55 -35.00 10.58
C ALA A 89 16.58 -34.21 9.74
N GLY A 90 16.86 -33.00 10.12
CA GLY A 90 17.76 -32.12 9.39
C GLY A 90 17.24 -31.57 8.05
N TYR A 91 15.92 -31.59 7.81
CA TYR A 91 15.32 -30.87 6.67
C TYR A 91 15.16 -29.38 7.01
N CYS A 92 15.23 -28.53 6.00
CA CYS A 92 14.92 -27.11 6.12
C CYS A 92 13.43 -26.94 6.54
N GLN A 93 13.18 -26.13 7.56
CA GLN A 93 11.85 -25.95 8.15
C GLN A 93 11.33 -24.54 7.80
N ILE A 94 10.25 -24.47 7.04
CA ILE A 94 9.63 -23.19 6.61
C ILE A 94 8.23 -23.09 7.19
N LEU A 95 7.91 -21.96 7.81
CA LEU A 95 6.56 -21.61 8.23
C LEU A 95 5.91 -20.66 7.22
N LEU A 96 4.71 -21.00 6.75
CA LEU A 96 3.81 -20.08 6.06
C LEU A 96 2.76 -19.57 7.02
N ALA A 97 2.68 -18.25 7.22
CA ALA A 97 1.71 -17.63 8.10
C ALA A 97 1.02 -16.43 7.42
N HIS A 98 -0.25 -16.20 7.75
CA HIS A 98 -1.05 -15.08 7.27
C HIS A 98 -1.62 -14.32 8.45
N GLY A 99 -1.35 -13.01 8.56
CA GLY A 99 -1.82 -12.20 9.67
C GLY A 99 -0.90 -11.03 9.99
N GLY A 100 -1.07 -10.47 11.18
CA GLY A 100 -0.21 -9.39 11.68
C GLY A 100 -0.94 -8.17 12.21
N ASP A 101 -2.28 -8.18 12.25
CA ASP A 101 -3.08 -7.17 12.95
C ASP A 101 -4.03 -7.82 13.97
N ALA A 102 -4.67 -7.00 14.81
CA ALA A 102 -5.50 -7.48 15.92
C ALA A 102 -6.74 -8.28 15.50
N ARG A 103 -7.21 -8.15 14.27
CA ARG A 103 -8.40 -8.84 13.74
C ARG A 103 -8.03 -10.04 12.87
N HIS A 104 -6.83 -10.03 12.33
CA HIS A 104 -6.35 -11.01 11.37
C HIS A 104 -5.05 -11.62 11.91
N CYS A 105 -5.21 -12.54 12.86
CA CYS A 105 -4.17 -13.30 13.51
C CYS A 105 -2.98 -12.43 13.96
N PRO A 106 -3.04 -11.81 15.15
CA PRO A 106 -1.89 -11.12 15.72
C PRO A 106 -0.70 -12.08 15.81
N LEU A 107 0.50 -11.60 15.46
CA LEU A 107 1.72 -12.39 15.44
C LEU A 107 2.66 -11.93 16.55
N ASP A 108 3.05 -12.85 17.43
CA ASP A 108 4.15 -12.66 18.37
C ASP A 108 5.50 -12.84 17.64
N ARG A 109 6.02 -11.74 17.11
CA ARG A 109 7.26 -11.75 16.31
C ARG A 109 8.47 -12.30 17.07
N GLU A 110 8.57 -12.00 18.36
CA GLU A 110 9.69 -12.47 19.20
C GLU A 110 9.62 -13.99 19.38
N ARG A 111 8.44 -14.52 19.65
CA ARG A 111 8.21 -15.94 19.82
C ARG A 111 8.43 -16.72 18.54
N LEU A 112 7.91 -16.20 17.40
CA LEU A 112 8.14 -16.78 16.09
C LEU A 112 9.63 -16.82 15.71
N LEU A 113 10.38 -15.75 15.98
CA LEU A 113 11.82 -15.71 15.74
C LEU A 113 12.62 -16.64 16.67
N ALA A 114 12.07 -16.97 17.85
CA ALA A 114 12.67 -17.91 18.79
C ALA A 114 12.34 -19.37 18.48
N SER A 115 11.40 -19.65 17.55
CA SER A 115 11.09 -21.01 17.11
C SER A 115 12.21 -21.63 16.27
N ASP A 116 12.17 -22.93 16.10
CA ASP A 116 13.15 -23.71 15.34
C ASP A 116 12.88 -23.70 13.81
N PHE A 117 11.97 -22.86 13.30
CA PHE A 117 11.81 -22.66 11.86
C PHE A 117 13.02 -21.91 11.27
N ASP A 118 13.56 -22.42 10.17
CA ASP A 118 14.67 -21.77 9.44
C ASP A 118 14.21 -20.48 8.73
N TYR A 119 12.97 -20.48 8.20
CA TYR A 119 12.39 -19.29 7.58
C TYR A 119 10.89 -19.17 7.86
N ILE A 120 10.42 -17.93 8.05
CA ILE A 120 9.02 -17.62 8.28
C ILE A 120 8.54 -16.64 7.20
N ALA A 121 7.73 -17.18 6.27
CA ALA A 121 7.13 -16.42 5.18
C ALA A 121 5.75 -15.88 5.60
N LEU A 122 5.61 -14.56 5.64
CA LEU A 122 4.41 -13.87 6.11
C LEU A 122 3.61 -13.28 4.96
N GLY A 123 2.28 -13.49 5.00
CA GLY A 123 1.28 -12.82 4.15
C GLY A 123 0.37 -11.90 4.96
N HIS A 124 -0.59 -11.24 4.33
CA HIS A 124 -1.55 -10.28 4.84
C HIS A 124 -1.14 -8.82 4.68
N ILE A 125 0.03 -8.44 5.13
CA ILE A 125 0.50 -7.05 5.01
C ILE A 125 1.00 -6.84 3.57
N HIS A 126 0.34 -5.94 2.83
CA HIS A 126 0.66 -5.67 1.41
C HIS A 126 1.97 -4.92 1.21
N LYS A 127 2.42 -4.16 2.22
CA LYS A 127 3.70 -3.48 2.19
C LYS A 127 4.82 -4.46 2.54
N PRO A 128 5.88 -4.56 1.72
CA PRO A 128 7.02 -5.42 2.05
C PRO A 128 7.72 -4.95 3.33
N GLU A 129 8.03 -5.88 4.22
CA GLU A 129 8.74 -5.61 5.48
C GLU A 129 9.68 -6.78 5.81
N ILE A 130 10.97 -6.51 5.85
CA ILE A 130 11.96 -7.47 6.34
C ILE A 130 12.05 -7.29 7.87
N ILE A 131 11.46 -8.22 8.61
CA ILE A 131 11.46 -8.19 10.08
C ILE A 131 12.81 -8.66 10.62
N ALA A 132 13.32 -9.76 10.09
CA ALA A 132 14.65 -10.26 10.37
C ALA A 132 15.22 -10.83 9.07
N GLN A 133 16.37 -10.28 8.63
CA GLN A 133 17.02 -10.70 7.38
C GLN A 133 17.26 -12.21 7.39
N ASP A 134 16.90 -12.86 6.29
CA ASP A 134 17.03 -14.29 6.06
C ASP A 134 16.28 -15.22 7.02
N ARG A 135 15.37 -14.65 7.84
CA ARG A 135 14.61 -15.39 8.86
C ARG A 135 13.11 -15.13 8.80
N MET A 136 12.66 -13.88 8.69
CA MET A 136 11.23 -13.56 8.74
C MET A 136 10.92 -12.28 7.96
N ALA A 137 9.94 -12.34 7.05
CA ALA A 137 9.53 -11.20 6.28
C ALA A 137 8.09 -11.29 5.76
N PHE A 138 7.46 -10.12 5.57
CA PHE A 138 6.33 -9.94 4.68
C PHE A 138 6.84 -9.66 3.27
N ALA A 139 6.51 -10.48 2.31
CA ALA A 139 6.86 -10.23 0.90
C ALA A 139 6.09 -9.02 0.33
N GLY A 140 4.94 -8.71 0.90
CA GLY A 140 3.98 -7.77 0.36
C GLY A 140 3.11 -8.37 -0.74
N SER A 141 2.40 -7.53 -1.47
CA SER A 141 1.65 -7.92 -2.65
C SER A 141 2.52 -7.76 -3.92
N PRO A 142 2.37 -8.58 -4.97
CA PRO A 142 3.12 -8.43 -6.23
C PRO A 142 2.66 -7.21 -7.04
N GLU A 143 1.41 -6.78 -6.86
CA GLU A 143 0.83 -5.56 -7.44
C GLU A 143 0.05 -4.83 -6.34
N PRO A 144 -0.11 -3.50 -6.41
CA PRO A 144 -0.95 -2.77 -5.46
C PRO A 144 -2.42 -3.16 -5.63
N ILE A 145 -3.14 -3.34 -4.52
CA ILE A 145 -4.54 -3.75 -4.51
C ILE A 145 -5.45 -2.53 -4.47
N ASP A 146 -5.05 -1.47 -3.76
CA ASP A 146 -5.78 -0.22 -3.68
C ASP A 146 -4.86 1.00 -3.56
N TYR A 147 -5.45 2.20 -3.49
CA TYR A 147 -4.73 3.48 -3.47
C TYR A 147 -3.87 3.71 -2.21
N THR A 148 -4.06 2.93 -1.14
CA THR A 148 -3.23 3.01 0.07
C THR A 148 -1.92 2.24 -0.09
N ASP A 149 -1.86 1.36 -1.08
CA ASP A 149 -0.69 0.55 -1.44
C ASP A 149 0.33 1.32 -2.27
N THR A 150 0.83 2.43 -1.75
CA THR A 150 1.82 3.27 -2.44
C THR A 150 3.21 2.62 -2.49
N GLY A 151 4.00 2.97 -3.50
CA GLY A 151 5.38 2.52 -3.69
C GLY A 151 5.51 1.15 -4.36
N GLU A 152 6.73 0.65 -4.39
CA GLU A 152 7.06 -0.61 -5.08
C GLU A 152 6.40 -1.82 -4.43
N ARG A 153 6.04 -2.80 -5.26
CA ARG A 153 5.49 -4.11 -4.89
C ARG A 153 6.32 -5.21 -5.53
N GLY A 154 6.34 -6.37 -4.88
CA GLY A 154 7.21 -7.44 -5.34
C GLY A 154 7.04 -8.74 -4.58
N TYR A 155 8.09 -9.55 -4.62
CA TYR A 155 8.16 -10.84 -3.94
C TYR A 155 9.55 -11.04 -3.32
N ILE A 156 9.67 -12.06 -2.49
CA ILE A 156 10.97 -12.50 -1.95
C ILE A 156 11.41 -13.74 -2.72
N ILE A 157 12.64 -13.71 -3.21
CA ILE A 157 13.35 -14.89 -3.67
C ILE A 157 14.35 -15.33 -2.60
N GLY A 158 14.47 -16.63 -2.37
CA GLY A 158 15.42 -17.19 -1.41
C GLY A 158 16.18 -18.37 -1.99
N GLU A 159 17.37 -18.59 -1.48
CA GLU A 159 18.19 -19.75 -1.72
C GLU A 159 18.49 -20.43 -0.38
N THR A 160 18.31 -21.74 -0.31
CA THR A 160 18.62 -22.55 0.88
C THR A 160 19.90 -23.32 0.64
N ILE A 161 20.84 -23.25 1.58
CA ILE A 161 22.15 -23.93 1.51
C ILE A 161 22.28 -24.78 2.77
N GLU A 162 22.51 -26.07 2.58
CA GLU A 162 22.80 -26.98 3.69
C GLU A 162 24.29 -26.85 4.10
N GLU A 163 24.53 -26.54 5.35
CA GLU A 163 25.88 -26.50 5.94
C GLU A 163 26.01 -27.50 7.09
N ALA A 164 27.22 -27.65 7.63
CA ALA A 164 27.49 -28.63 8.68
C ALA A 164 26.75 -28.35 10.01
N ASP A 165 26.34 -27.12 10.24
CA ASP A 165 25.66 -26.61 11.43
C ASP A 165 24.15 -26.34 11.19
N GLY A 166 23.57 -26.71 10.03
CA GLY A 166 22.18 -26.54 9.68
C GLY A 166 21.95 -25.83 8.35
N TRP A 167 20.76 -25.33 8.14
CA TRP A 167 20.40 -24.62 6.92
C TRP A 167 20.73 -23.13 7.03
N LYS A 168 21.31 -22.59 5.95
CA LYS A 168 21.42 -21.15 5.72
C LYS A 168 20.47 -20.72 4.61
N ILE A 169 19.75 -19.66 4.85
CA ILE A 169 18.81 -19.08 3.88
C ILE A 169 19.33 -17.69 3.52
N HIS A 170 19.37 -17.38 2.23
CA HIS A 170 19.70 -16.06 1.72
C HIS A 170 18.51 -15.53 0.96
N THR A 171 17.93 -14.46 1.42
CA THR A 171 16.74 -13.87 0.84
C THR A 171 16.99 -12.49 0.24
N LYS A 172 16.29 -12.20 -0.84
CA LYS A 172 16.28 -10.90 -1.48
C LYS A 172 14.86 -10.54 -1.88
N TRP A 173 14.42 -9.33 -1.51
CA TRP A 173 13.18 -8.78 -2.04
C TRP A 173 13.41 -8.26 -3.48
N VAL A 174 12.47 -8.55 -4.39
CA VAL A 174 12.55 -8.21 -5.82
C VAL A 174 11.31 -7.44 -6.22
N PRO A 175 11.44 -6.18 -6.67
CA PRO A 175 10.31 -5.42 -7.21
C PRO A 175 9.87 -5.97 -8.56
N VAL A 176 8.56 -6.11 -8.79
CA VAL A 176 7.99 -6.64 -10.04
C VAL A 176 6.73 -5.92 -10.50
N CYS A 177 6.15 -5.03 -9.69
CA CYS A 177 4.88 -4.40 -10.04
C CYS A 177 4.99 -3.60 -11.34
N ASN A 178 4.00 -3.76 -12.22
CA ASN A 178 3.90 -2.98 -13.45
C ASN A 178 3.38 -1.57 -13.17
N ARG A 179 2.56 -1.40 -12.13
CA ARG A 179 1.95 -0.13 -11.74
C ARG A 179 2.16 0.13 -10.25
N GLN A 180 2.21 1.41 -9.91
CA GLN A 180 2.26 1.88 -8.54
C GLN A 180 1.22 2.97 -8.36
N TYR A 181 0.68 3.09 -7.14
CA TYR A 181 0.02 4.32 -6.73
C TYR A 181 1.08 5.30 -6.24
N VAL A 182 1.09 6.48 -6.84
CA VAL A 182 2.12 7.49 -6.60
C VAL A 182 1.47 8.78 -6.12
N ASP A 183 1.87 9.24 -4.94
CA ASP A 183 1.54 10.58 -4.46
C ASP A 183 2.55 11.57 -5.06
N LEU A 184 2.09 12.35 -6.04
CA LEU A 184 2.89 13.38 -6.68
C LEU A 184 2.63 14.73 -6.02
N ILE A 185 3.54 15.13 -5.14
CA ILE A 185 3.48 16.43 -4.47
C ILE A 185 4.02 17.51 -5.40
N VAL A 186 3.24 18.55 -5.62
CA VAL A 186 3.57 19.69 -6.48
C VAL A 186 3.50 20.97 -5.66
N GLN A 187 4.64 21.67 -5.56
CA GLN A 187 4.74 22.97 -4.91
C GLN A 187 4.27 24.06 -5.86
N MET A 188 3.26 24.80 -5.45
CA MET A 188 2.70 25.93 -6.17
C MET A 188 3.38 27.23 -5.74
N GLU A 189 3.65 28.10 -6.70
CA GLU A 189 4.14 29.47 -6.48
C GLU A 189 3.07 30.49 -6.87
N PRO A 190 3.05 31.70 -6.25
CA PRO A 190 1.96 32.68 -6.44
C PRO A 190 1.71 33.10 -7.89
N ASP A 191 2.75 33.13 -8.70
CA ASP A 191 2.69 33.57 -10.11
C ASP A 191 2.63 32.40 -11.11
N MET A 192 2.52 31.16 -10.61
CA MET A 192 2.41 29.96 -11.45
C MET A 192 1.09 29.98 -12.24
N THR A 193 1.20 29.89 -13.54
CA THR A 193 0.06 29.76 -14.44
C THR A 193 -0.42 28.30 -14.52
N ASN A 194 -1.68 28.09 -14.93
CA ASN A 194 -2.19 26.73 -15.15
C ASN A 194 -1.37 25.96 -16.20
N PHE A 195 -0.85 26.62 -17.22
CA PHE A 195 0.04 25.99 -18.20
C PHE A 195 1.33 25.48 -17.57
N GLN A 196 1.99 26.29 -16.73
CA GLN A 196 3.21 25.88 -16.03
C GLN A 196 2.96 24.75 -15.05
N LEU A 197 1.84 24.78 -14.31
CA LEU A 197 1.44 23.70 -13.43
C LEU A 197 1.26 22.38 -14.19
N LEU A 198 0.47 22.41 -15.28
CA LEU A 198 0.22 21.20 -16.07
C LEU A 198 1.51 20.66 -16.72
N GLN A 199 2.38 21.55 -17.19
CA GLN A 199 3.68 21.16 -17.75
C GLN A 199 4.56 20.50 -16.68
N LEU A 200 4.64 21.08 -15.48
CA LEU A 200 5.40 20.52 -14.37
C LEU A 200 4.88 19.12 -13.99
N VAL A 201 3.56 18.95 -13.86
CA VAL A 201 2.96 17.65 -13.57
C VAL A 201 3.26 16.64 -14.68
N GLN A 202 3.13 17.05 -15.94
CA GLN A 202 3.41 16.21 -17.11
C GLN A 202 4.87 15.74 -17.13
N ASP A 203 5.81 16.65 -16.90
CA ASP A 203 7.23 16.34 -16.88
C ASP A 203 7.56 15.35 -15.74
N ARG A 204 7.01 15.57 -14.55
CA ARG A 204 7.20 14.66 -13.39
C ARG A 204 6.58 13.28 -13.64
N ILE A 205 5.39 13.20 -14.23
CA ILE A 205 4.78 11.92 -14.63
C ILE A 205 5.67 11.22 -15.68
N GLY A 206 6.23 11.98 -16.63
CA GLY A 206 7.16 11.44 -17.63
C GLY A 206 8.45 10.87 -17.04
N GLU A 207 8.98 11.51 -15.99
CA GLU A 207 10.19 11.05 -15.27
C GLU A 207 9.91 9.79 -14.45
N ILE A 208 8.76 9.72 -13.75
CA ILE A 208 8.40 8.60 -12.86
C ILE A 208 7.89 7.41 -13.67
N GLY A 209 7.00 7.63 -14.65
CA GLY A 209 6.45 6.61 -15.53
C GLY A 209 4.96 6.76 -15.81
N THR A 210 4.59 6.84 -17.07
CA THR A 210 3.20 7.07 -17.51
C THR A 210 2.24 5.91 -17.23
N GLN A 211 2.77 4.73 -16.88
CA GLN A 211 1.99 3.53 -16.54
C GLN A 211 1.41 3.56 -15.12
N HIS A 212 1.92 4.42 -14.22
CA HIS A 212 1.53 4.48 -12.83
C HIS A 212 0.18 5.20 -12.64
N ILE A 213 -0.38 5.10 -11.44
CA ILE A 213 -1.64 5.73 -11.05
C ILE A 213 -1.31 6.84 -10.06
N TYR A 214 -1.76 8.07 -10.35
CA TYR A 214 -1.31 9.25 -9.63
C TYR A 214 -2.40 9.88 -8.78
N ARG A 215 -2.05 10.27 -7.56
CA ARG A 215 -2.74 11.28 -6.77
C ARG A 215 -1.88 12.54 -6.81
N ILE A 216 -2.41 13.62 -7.38
CA ILE A 216 -1.73 14.90 -7.42
C ILE A 216 -2.05 15.65 -6.12
N ILE A 217 -1.05 16.06 -5.39
CA ILE A 217 -1.18 16.82 -4.16
C ILE A 217 -0.56 18.19 -4.38
N LEU A 218 -1.39 19.23 -4.42
CA LEU A 218 -0.94 20.60 -4.57
C LEU A 218 -0.68 21.20 -3.19
N GLU A 219 0.49 21.75 -2.98
CA GLU A 219 0.90 22.45 -1.78
C GLU A 219 1.45 23.85 -2.13
N GLY A 220 1.66 24.71 -1.12
CA GLY A 220 2.21 26.05 -1.33
C GLY A 220 1.12 27.09 -1.52
N CYS A 221 1.33 28.04 -2.41
CA CYS A 221 0.40 29.17 -2.58
C CYS A 221 0.21 29.54 -4.06
N HIS A 222 -0.91 30.20 -4.33
CA HIS A 222 -1.26 30.67 -5.67
C HIS A 222 -1.85 32.10 -5.60
N ASP A 223 -1.95 32.80 -6.73
CA ASP A 223 -2.79 33.98 -6.82
C ASP A 223 -4.23 33.62 -6.39
N GLY A 224 -4.83 34.43 -5.55
CA GLY A 224 -6.14 34.17 -4.95
C GLY A 224 -7.28 33.88 -5.94
N VAL A 225 -7.10 34.21 -7.21
CA VAL A 225 -8.05 33.94 -8.30
C VAL A 225 -7.77 32.65 -9.06
N PHE A 226 -6.59 32.06 -8.88
CA PHE A 226 -6.17 30.86 -9.61
C PHE A 226 -7.06 29.66 -9.29
N ARG A 227 -7.39 28.90 -10.35
CA ARG A 227 -8.13 27.62 -10.25
C ARG A 227 -7.42 26.58 -11.12
N PRO A 228 -6.82 25.55 -10.51
CA PRO A 228 -6.19 24.49 -11.27
C PRO A 228 -7.21 23.68 -12.08
N ASP A 229 -6.90 23.46 -13.36
CA ASP A 229 -7.71 22.61 -14.26
C ASP A 229 -6.85 21.45 -14.79
N PHE A 230 -7.14 20.23 -14.33
CA PHE A 230 -6.45 19.00 -14.69
C PHE A 230 -7.16 18.16 -15.75
N ASN A 231 -8.30 18.60 -16.30
CA ASN A 231 -9.10 17.78 -17.23
C ASN A 231 -8.29 17.24 -18.41
N SER A 232 -7.35 18.03 -18.95
CA SER A 232 -6.51 17.61 -20.06
C SER A 232 -5.55 16.46 -19.66
N LEU A 233 -4.96 16.53 -18.48
CA LEU A 233 -4.04 15.49 -17.99
C LEU A 233 -4.76 14.23 -17.52
N MET A 234 -5.95 14.36 -16.92
CA MET A 234 -6.77 13.20 -16.52
C MET A 234 -7.20 12.33 -17.71
N ASN A 235 -7.28 12.92 -18.91
CA ASN A 235 -7.55 12.18 -20.14
C ASN A 235 -6.31 11.48 -20.74
N LEU A 236 -5.11 11.90 -20.34
CA LEU A 236 -3.84 11.38 -20.90
C LEU A 236 -3.16 10.40 -19.93
N TYR A 237 -3.35 10.57 -18.64
CA TYR A 237 -2.67 9.82 -17.59
C TYR A 237 -3.67 9.23 -16.60
N HIS A 238 -3.24 8.23 -15.85
CA HIS A 238 -4.05 7.60 -14.80
C HIS A 238 -4.01 8.46 -13.51
N ILE A 239 -4.65 9.63 -13.54
CA ILE A 239 -4.81 10.48 -12.36
C ILE A 239 -6.18 10.16 -11.74
N TYR A 240 -6.19 9.60 -10.52
CA TYR A 240 -7.44 9.21 -9.87
C TYR A 240 -7.95 10.27 -8.88
N GLU A 241 -7.07 11.14 -8.40
CA GLU A 241 -7.43 12.19 -7.46
C GLU A 241 -6.49 13.40 -7.58
N VAL A 242 -7.05 14.60 -7.40
CA VAL A 242 -6.30 15.85 -7.21
C VAL A 242 -6.73 16.44 -5.87
N VAL A 243 -5.78 16.59 -4.95
CA VAL A 243 -5.99 17.19 -3.64
C VAL A 243 -5.32 18.55 -3.60
N ASP A 244 -6.07 19.58 -3.26
CA ASP A 244 -5.58 20.94 -3.21
C ASP A 244 -5.44 21.42 -1.75
N TYR A 245 -4.21 21.49 -1.27
CA TYR A 245 -3.82 22.06 0.01
C TYR A 245 -3.19 23.46 -0.14
N THR A 246 -3.25 24.05 -1.35
CA THR A 246 -2.70 25.37 -1.59
C THR A 246 -3.52 26.46 -0.86
N HIS A 247 -2.91 27.59 -0.71
CA HIS A 247 -3.58 28.77 -0.16
C HIS A 247 -3.40 29.98 -1.08
N GLY A 248 -4.48 30.78 -1.19
CA GLY A 248 -4.43 32.02 -1.97
C GLY A 248 -3.60 33.09 -1.26
N VAL A 249 -2.71 33.70 -2.00
CA VAL A 249 -2.06 34.94 -1.57
C VAL A 249 -2.90 36.10 -2.11
N TYR A 250 -3.36 36.93 -1.20
CA TYR A 250 -4.20 38.08 -1.53
C TYR A 250 -3.44 39.36 -1.20
N ASP A 251 -3.47 40.34 -2.12
CA ASP A 251 -3.17 41.70 -1.80
C ASP A 251 -4.30 42.27 -0.93
N LEU A 252 -4.13 42.17 0.38
CA LEU A 252 -5.17 42.50 1.36
C LEU A 252 -5.50 43.97 1.37
N GLU A 253 -4.52 44.87 1.12
CA GLU A 253 -4.79 46.32 1.05
C GLU A 253 -5.68 46.64 -0.14
N ARG A 254 -5.30 46.18 -1.31
CA ARG A 254 -6.08 46.33 -2.52
C ARG A 254 -7.49 45.71 -2.39
N LEU A 255 -7.54 44.49 -1.81
CA LEU A 255 -8.81 43.78 -1.65
C LEU A 255 -9.75 44.51 -0.67
N ALA A 256 -9.21 45.14 0.38
CA ALA A 256 -9.99 45.97 1.32
C ALA A 256 -10.48 47.23 0.68
N GLU A 257 -9.70 47.89 -0.19
CA GLU A 257 -10.10 49.08 -0.94
C GLU A 257 -11.21 48.79 -1.95
N GLU A 258 -11.02 47.77 -2.79
CA GLU A 258 -11.98 47.34 -3.80
C GLU A 258 -13.33 46.86 -3.19
N ASN A 259 -13.32 46.48 -1.92
CA ASN A 259 -14.47 45.93 -1.19
C ASN A 259 -14.89 46.82 0.01
N ALA A 260 -14.60 48.11 -0.03
CA ALA A 260 -14.76 49.01 1.11
C ALA A 260 -16.17 48.98 1.76
N ASP A 261 -17.19 48.80 0.97
CA ASP A 261 -18.59 48.88 1.40
C ASP A 261 -19.27 47.53 1.69
N ASN A 262 -18.55 46.41 1.49
CA ASN A 262 -19.12 45.08 1.70
C ASN A 262 -18.49 44.32 2.88
N LEU A 263 -18.95 43.06 3.11
CA LEU A 263 -18.52 42.23 4.23
C LEU A 263 -17.04 41.89 4.16
N LEU A 264 -16.49 41.66 2.96
CA LEU A 264 -15.09 41.28 2.76
C LEU A 264 -14.14 42.40 3.21
N GLY A 265 -14.34 43.62 2.74
CA GLY A 265 -13.51 44.74 3.14
C GLY A 265 -13.65 45.09 4.63
N ARG A 266 -14.85 44.92 5.24
CA ARG A 266 -15.03 45.08 6.68
C ARG A 266 -14.31 44.01 7.46
N TYR A 267 -14.33 42.78 6.97
CA TYR A 267 -13.63 41.65 7.58
C TYR A 267 -12.13 41.89 7.61
N ILE A 268 -11.51 42.22 6.46
CA ILE A 268 -10.09 42.49 6.36
C ILE A 268 -9.66 43.60 7.32
N ARG A 269 -10.38 44.72 7.35
CA ARG A 269 -10.07 45.84 8.24
C ARG A 269 -10.15 45.51 9.73
N ASN A 270 -10.92 44.51 10.16
CA ASN A 270 -10.94 44.08 11.55
C ASN A 270 -9.63 43.43 12.01
N PHE A 271 -8.80 43.01 11.09
CA PHE A 271 -7.50 42.38 11.36
C PHE A 271 -6.32 43.36 11.10
N GLU A 272 -6.58 44.57 10.65
CA GLU A 272 -5.55 45.60 10.55
C GLU A 272 -4.93 45.82 11.93
N ASN A 273 -3.63 45.70 12.05
CA ASN A 273 -2.82 45.77 13.28
C ASN A 273 -2.82 44.53 14.18
N GLN A 274 -3.21 43.35 13.69
CA GLN A 274 -3.09 42.09 14.43
C GLN A 274 -2.08 41.19 13.73
N GLU A 275 -0.85 41.08 14.31
CA GLU A 275 0.29 40.40 13.65
C GLU A 275 0.55 38.98 14.19
N ASP A 276 -0.18 38.52 15.24
CA ASP A 276 0.02 37.19 15.78
C ASP A 276 -0.52 36.08 14.83
N GLU A 277 0.08 34.89 14.94
CA GLU A 277 -0.17 33.75 14.04
C GLU A 277 -1.65 33.33 14.00
N LEU A 278 -2.38 33.44 15.11
CA LEU A 278 -3.79 33.05 15.19
C LEU A 278 -4.67 33.98 14.37
N HIS A 279 -4.43 35.29 14.48
CA HIS A 279 -5.19 36.31 13.73
C HIS A 279 -4.85 36.28 12.24
N GLN A 280 -3.59 36.02 11.88
CA GLN A 280 -3.16 35.84 10.50
C GLN A 280 -3.88 34.63 9.85
N ARG A 281 -3.94 33.50 10.54
CA ARG A 281 -4.70 32.33 10.09
C ARG A 281 -6.20 32.59 9.99
N ALA A 282 -6.77 33.30 10.96
CA ALA A 282 -8.19 33.65 10.93
C ALA A 282 -8.52 34.57 9.75
N LEU A 283 -7.67 35.59 9.49
CA LEU A 283 -7.80 36.48 8.35
C LEU A 283 -7.79 35.72 7.03
N ASP A 284 -6.78 34.89 6.81
CA ASP A 284 -6.66 34.08 5.61
C ASP A 284 -7.87 33.16 5.40
N TYR A 285 -8.30 32.46 6.45
CA TYR A 285 -9.46 31.56 6.40
C TYR A 285 -10.76 32.30 6.02
N GLY A 286 -10.97 33.45 6.64
CA GLY A 286 -12.19 34.24 6.39
C GLY A 286 -12.20 34.90 5.01
N VAL A 287 -11.05 35.42 4.55
CA VAL A 287 -10.91 35.96 3.18
C VAL A 287 -11.22 34.88 2.16
N ARG A 288 -10.64 33.70 2.27
CA ARG A 288 -10.93 32.55 1.38
C ARG A 288 -12.42 32.19 1.38
N ALA A 289 -13.03 32.09 2.56
CA ALA A 289 -14.45 31.76 2.68
C ALA A 289 -15.34 32.78 1.99
N LEU A 290 -15.07 34.08 2.20
CA LEU A 290 -15.82 35.16 1.60
C LEU A 290 -15.62 35.26 0.08
N MET A 291 -14.43 35.03 -0.40
CA MET A 291 -14.12 34.98 -1.84
C MET A 291 -14.86 33.83 -2.53
N ARG A 292 -14.87 32.64 -1.95
CA ARG A 292 -15.64 31.49 -2.47
C ARG A 292 -17.13 31.75 -2.52
N CYS A 293 -17.70 32.37 -1.50
CA CYS A 293 -19.13 32.77 -1.48
C CYS A 293 -19.48 33.77 -2.60
N ARG A 294 -18.57 34.69 -2.91
CA ARG A 294 -18.75 35.65 -3.99
C ARG A 294 -18.76 35.00 -5.36
N GLU A 295 -17.82 34.07 -5.61
CA GLU A 295 -17.75 33.32 -6.86
C GLU A 295 -19.04 32.52 -7.08
N TRP A 296 -19.46 31.74 -6.07
CA TRP A 296 -20.69 30.96 -6.14
C TRP A 296 -21.92 31.84 -6.48
N SER A 297 -21.99 33.07 -5.97
CA SER A 297 -23.05 34.01 -6.26
C SER A 297 -23.02 34.62 -7.66
N LEU A 298 -21.84 34.58 -8.33
CA LEU A 298 -21.68 35.07 -9.71
C LEU A 298 -21.96 33.98 -10.74
N GLU A 299 -21.63 32.73 -10.42
CA GLU A 299 -21.86 31.55 -11.29
C GLU A 299 -23.35 31.13 -11.33
N ASN A 300 -24.14 31.51 -10.32
CA ASN A 300 -25.56 31.15 -10.21
C ASN A 300 -26.50 32.32 -10.54
N LYS A 301 -26.05 33.36 -11.26
CA LYS A 301 -26.85 34.42 -11.86
C LYS A 301 -26.88 34.29 -13.37
#